data_7fbb35bc5e3a2a3b7f4903d7fc2d51a8
#
_entry.id   7fbb35bc5e3a2a3b7f4903d7fc2d51a8
#
_cell.length_a   1.000
_cell.length_b   1.000
_cell.length_c   1.000
_cell.angle_alpha   90.00
_cell.angle_beta   90.00
_cell.angle_gamma   90.00
#
_symmetry.space_group_name_H-M   'P 1'
#
loop_
_entity.id
_entity.type
_entity.pdbx_description
1 polymer ?
#
loop_
_entity_poly.entity_id
_entity_poly.type
_entity_poly.pdbx_seq_one_letter_code
_entity_poly.pdbx_strand_id
1 'polypeptide(L)'
;MQFFLSTDVIAGVNEALNLPEYVRQLAMKKPGIIYDANLSSSLYFQEILKGLVSRFGNSVLFCNEFKGEPTYAHLENVTEFFRRDAPDGIVAIGGGSTLDLGKGVALLLTNEVPALSLKGFPQDVNDPLPLVTVPSLLGSGAEISFNAVFIDEAQGRKLGINSRKNFPKKSVIDPQLSMTAPMESVIASAMDSLVHCIDSFGSHKHTPLSRIFSVEGFQRTFYALQQGQLDRAESRLDLAIGSICGTTALMNSGDGPTNGFAYYLGVKHKIPHGLAGAIFLKEVMRYNFDKGYDKYALLNPMRSSPSAKDATAELLGEMDELYRQLDIPDLVPYGYGQGNAAELARNVSDALTGSFAGNPVEFNEDSARHVIYNLT
;
A
#
# COMPACT_ATOMS: atom_id res chain seq x y z
N MET A 1 14.82 12.41 -16.25
CA MET A 1 14.35 11.67 -15.07
C MET A 1 13.50 12.60 -14.23
N GLN A 2 12.32 12.17 -13.80
CA GLN A 2 11.50 12.85 -12.81
C GLN A 2 11.41 11.93 -11.60
N PHE A 3 11.58 12.47 -10.40
CA PHE A 3 11.43 11.77 -9.14
C PHE A 3 10.75 12.70 -8.13
N PHE A 4 9.82 12.20 -7.35
CA PHE A 4 9.07 13.00 -6.38
C PHE A 4 8.78 12.23 -5.10
N LEU A 5 8.87 12.93 -3.99
CA LEU A 5 8.45 12.55 -2.65
C LEU A 5 8.08 13.86 -1.94
N SER A 6 6.84 14.02 -1.52
CA SER A 6 6.33 15.31 -1.03
C SER A 6 5.81 15.28 0.40
N THR A 7 5.94 14.14 1.10
CA THR A 7 5.51 13.97 2.48
C THR A 7 6.69 14.10 3.42
N ASP A 8 6.55 14.90 4.49
CA ASP A 8 7.49 14.91 5.62
C ASP A 8 7.24 13.67 6.48
N VAL A 9 8.23 12.77 6.55
CA VAL A 9 8.11 11.48 7.22
C VAL A 9 8.83 11.50 8.55
N ILE A 10 8.12 11.18 9.61
CA ILE A 10 8.64 11.04 10.98
C ILE A 10 8.41 9.58 11.38
N ALA A 11 9.48 8.84 11.67
CA ALA A 11 9.40 7.42 11.99
C ALA A 11 10.18 7.09 13.25
N GLY A 12 9.55 6.39 14.19
CA GLY A 12 10.18 5.95 15.43
C GLY A 12 9.18 5.42 16.44
N VAL A 13 9.70 4.72 17.43
CA VAL A 13 8.88 4.20 18.54
C VAL A 13 8.40 5.36 19.42
N ASN A 14 7.11 5.39 19.72
CA ASN A 14 6.41 6.42 20.50
C ASN A 14 6.29 7.79 19.82
N GLU A 15 6.61 7.91 18.52
CA GLU A 15 6.47 9.17 17.80
C GLU A 15 5.01 9.63 17.66
N ALA A 16 4.05 8.70 17.64
CA ALA A 16 2.63 9.06 17.59
C ALA A 16 2.13 9.78 18.86
N LEU A 17 2.82 9.70 19.98
CA LEU A 17 2.51 10.49 21.18
C LEU A 17 2.79 11.99 20.97
N ASN A 18 3.68 12.34 20.05
CA ASN A 18 4.01 13.71 19.67
C ASN A 18 3.07 14.27 18.59
N LEU A 19 2.07 13.50 18.16
CA LEU A 19 1.13 13.87 17.09
C LEU A 19 0.47 15.25 17.30
N PRO A 20 0.05 15.66 18.53
CA PRO A 20 -0.49 17.01 18.74
C PRO A 20 0.48 18.15 18.34
N GLU A 21 1.77 17.94 18.53
CA GLU A 21 2.79 18.93 18.12
C GLU A 21 2.96 18.97 16.59
N TYR A 22 2.97 17.82 15.92
CA TYR A 22 3.05 17.74 14.47
C TYR A 22 1.85 18.37 13.77
N VAL A 23 0.66 18.18 14.32
CA VAL A 23 -0.59 18.82 13.86
C VAL A 23 -0.50 20.35 14.05
N ARG A 24 0.02 20.81 15.20
CA ARG A 24 0.23 22.24 15.49
C ARG A 24 1.20 22.89 14.50
N GLN A 25 2.26 22.20 14.09
CA GLN A 25 3.24 22.71 13.11
C GLN A 25 2.62 23.00 11.75
N LEU A 26 1.50 22.36 11.41
CA LEU A 26 0.72 22.65 10.21
C LEU A 26 -0.32 23.74 10.41
N ALA A 27 -0.27 24.47 11.53
CA ALA A 27 -1.17 25.55 11.92
C ALA A 27 -2.65 25.14 12.04
N MET A 28 -2.96 23.83 12.16
CA MET A 28 -4.31 23.36 12.40
C MET A 28 -4.79 23.80 13.80
N LYS A 29 -6.02 24.29 13.88
CA LYS A 29 -6.67 24.73 15.11
C LYS A 29 -7.89 23.90 15.44
N LYS A 30 -8.55 23.34 14.43
CA LYS A 30 -9.74 22.49 14.52
C LYS A 30 -9.58 21.28 13.62
N PRO A 31 -8.68 20.31 13.94
CA PRO A 31 -8.50 19.14 13.09
C PRO A 31 -9.74 18.23 13.11
N GLY A 32 -10.08 17.69 11.93
CA GLY A 32 -10.95 16.53 11.79
C GLY A 32 -10.11 15.27 11.96
N ILE A 33 -10.50 14.37 12.85
CA ILE A 33 -9.74 13.15 13.14
C ILE A 33 -10.55 11.94 12.69
N ILE A 34 -10.04 11.22 11.69
CA ILE A 34 -10.60 9.96 11.18
C ILE A 34 -9.73 8.83 11.72
N TYR A 35 -10.33 7.87 12.42
CA TYR A 35 -9.57 6.74 12.95
C TYR A 35 -10.28 5.41 12.73
N ASP A 36 -9.49 4.34 12.57
CA ASP A 36 -9.99 2.98 12.42
C ASP A 36 -10.60 2.47 13.73
N ALA A 37 -11.83 1.96 13.68
CA ALA A 37 -12.54 1.43 14.84
C ALA A 37 -11.79 0.32 15.56
N ASN A 38 -10.98 -0.47 14.84
CA ASN A 38 -10.17 -1.53 15.45
C ASN A 38 -9.13 -1.01 16.45
N LEU A 39 -8.75 0.26 16.35
CA LEU A 39 -7.81 0.90 17.29
C LEU A 39 -8.48 1.28 18.62
N SER A 40 -9.79 1.34 18.70
CA SER A 40 -10.54 1.85 19.86
C SER A 40 -10.24 1.11 21.16
N SER A 41 -9.89 -0.18 21.09
CA SER A 41 -9.51 -1.00 22.24
C SER A 41 -8.02 -0.87 22.66
N SER A 42 -7.18 -0.23 21.84
CA SER A 42 -5.76 -0.05 22.12
C SER A 42 -5.54 1.08 23.13
N LEU A 43 -4.94 0.77 24.28
CA LEU A 43 -4.60 1.78 25.29
C LEU A 43 -3.61 2.82 24.72
N TYR A 44 -2.69 2.38 23.89
CA TYR A 44 -1.74 3.27 23.24
C TYR A 44 -2.42 4.28 22.32
N PHE A 45 -3.36 3.81 21.49
CA PHE A 45 -4.16 4.71 20.65
C PHE A 45 -5.03 5.67 21.46
N GLN A 46 -5.63 5.19 22.56
CA GLN A 46 -6.43 6.05 23.46
C GLN A 46 -5.59 7.18 24.06
N GLU A 47 -4.32 6.94 24.38
CA GLU A 47 -3.39 7.97 24.86
C GLU A 47 -3.12 9.02 23.76
N ILE A 48 -2.86 8.59 22.53
CA ILE A 48 -2.70 9.47 21.38
C ILE A 48 -3.95 10.34 21.16
N LEU A 49 -5.12 9.71 21.15
CA LEU A 49 -6.40 10.40 20.95
C LEU A 49 -6.67 11.42 22.08
N LYS A 50 -6.40 11.03 23.32
CA LYS A 50 -6.50 11.93 24.49
C LYS A 50 -5.57 13.13 24.34
N GLY A 51 -4.34 12.95 23.88
CA GLY A 51 -3.39 14.00 23.59
C GLY A 51 -3.93 15.02 22.55
N LEU A 52 -4.47 14.50 21.45
CA LEU A 52 -5.08 15.32 20.39
C LEU A 52 -6.29 16.11 20.91
N VAL A 53 -7.25 15.43 21.57
CA VAL A 53 -8.46 16.07 22.10
C VAL A 53 -8.13 17.10 23.19
N SER A 54 -7.16 16.82 24.05
CA SER A 54 -6.69 17.75 25.09
C SER A 54 -6.05 19.01 24.47
N ARG A 55 -5.31 18.84 23.37
CA ARG A 55 -4.64 19.97 22.71
C ARG A 55 -5.59 20.78 21.83
N PHE A 56 -6.54 20.10 21.18
CA PHE A 56 -7.50 20.67 20.23
C PHE A 56 -8.92 20.37 20.71
N GLY A 57 -9.38 21.06 21.76
CA GLY A 57 -10.64 20.79 22.44
C GLY A 57 -11.91 20.90 21.58
N ASN A 58 -11.78 21.40 20.35
CA ASN A 58 -12.84 21.51 19.35
C ASN A 58 -12.63 20.55 18.15
N SER A 59 -11.77 19.53 18.29
CA SER A 59 -11.57 18.51 17.27
C SER A 59 -12.88 17.79 16.93
N VAL A 60 -13.03 17.45 15.65
CA VAL A 60 -14.17 16.65 15.15
C VAL A 60 -13.70 15.23 14.95
N LEU A 61 -14.32 14.27 15.67
CA LEU A 61 -13.92 12.88 15.65
C LEU A 61 -14.86 12.05 14.78
N PHE A 62 -14.29 11.20 13.94
CA PHE A 62 -15.01 10.20 13.16
C PHE A 62 -14.38 8.83 13.34
N CYS A 63 -15.12 7.91 13.98
CA CYS A 63 -14.74 6.51 14.08
C CYS A 63 -15.12 5.80 12.78
N ASN A 64 -14.14 5.32 12.03
CA ASN A 64 -14.36 4.59 10.80
C ASN A 64 -14.62 3.11 11.10
N GLU A 65 -15.89 2.72 11.12
CA GLU A 65 -16.35 1.34 11.31
C GLU A 65 -16.49 0.57 10.00
N PHE A 66 -16.24 1.22 8.86
CA PHE A 66 -16.37 0.61 7.55
C PHE A 66 -15.34 -0.51 7.39
N LYS A 67 -15.83 -1.71 7.06
CA LYS A 67 -14.99 -2.89 6.86
C LYS A 67 -14.62 -3.06 5.39
N GLY A 68 -13.35 -3.30 5.15
CA GLY A 68 -12.80 -3.46 3.80
C GLY A 68 -12.37 -2.14 3.17
N GLU A 69 -12.41 -2.10 1.84
CA GLU A 69 -12.01 -0.92 1.08
C GLU A 69 -13.15 0.09 0.97
N PRO A 70 -12.92 1.40 1.20
CA PRO A 70 -13.96 2.40 1.18
C PRO A 70 -14.55 2.56 -0.23
N THR A 71 -15.85 2.85 -0.28
CA THR A 71 -16.55 3.18 -1.53
C THR A 71 -16.62 4.69 -1.75
N TYR A 72 -16.91 5.11 -2.98
CA TYR A 72 -17.16 6.53 -3.25
C TYR A 72 -18.35 7.08 -2.45
N ALA A 73 -19.40 6.27 -2.26
CA ALA A 73 -20.54 6.66 -1.41
C ALA A 73 -20.13 6.83 0.05
N HIS A 74 -19.27 5.95 0.58
CA HIS A 74 -18.75 6.10 1.93
C HIS A 74 -17.91 7.38 2.07
N LEU A 75 -17.06 7.68 1.10
CA LEU A 75 -16.28 8.91 1.06
C LEU A 75 -17.18 10.16 1.12
N GLU A 76 -18.25 10.21 0.32
CA GLU A 76 -19.21 11.33 0.33
C GLU A 76 -19.90 11.49 1.69
N ASN A 77 -20.36 10.38 2.29
CA ASN A 77 -20.99 10.39 3.60
C ASN A 77 -20.08 10.94 4.70
N VAL A 78 -18.81 10.52 4.72
CA VAL A 78 -17.83 11.00 5.70
C VAL A 78 -17.46 12.46 5.45
N THR A 79 -17.36 12.87 4.19
CA THR A 79 -17.11 14.28 3.85
C THR A 79 -18.26 15.17 4.32
N GLU A 80 -19.51 14.74 4.12
CA GLU A 80 -20.69 15.49 4.58
C GLU A 80 -20.76 15.60 6.12
N PHE A 81 -20.32 14.55 6.83
CA PHE A 81 -20.17 14.62 8.29
C PHE A 81 -19.23 15.76 8.70
N PHE A 82 -18.06 15.89 8.06
CA PHE A 82 -17.09 16.94 8.40
C PHE A 82 -17.49 18.32 7.90
N ARG A 83 -18.24 18.47 6.82
CA ARG A 83 -18.71 19.78 6.32
C ARG A 83 -19.51 20.56 7.36
N ARG A 84 -20.25 19.86 8.21
CA ARG A 84 -21.07 20.51 9.28
C ARG A 84 -20.23 21.26 10.29
N ASP A 85 -19.03 20.77 10.55
CA ASP A 85 -18.13 21.31 11.57
C ASP A 85 -16.96 22.09 11.00
N ALA A 86 -16.72 22.03 9.68
CA ALA A 86 -15.69 22.74 8.94
C ALA A 86 -14.30 22.67 9.60
N PRO A 87 -13.65 21.51 9.65
CA PRO A 87 -12.28 21.38 10.15
C PRO A 87 -11.30 22.16 9.25
N ASP A 88 -10.17 22.56 9.80
CA ASP A 88 -9.09 23.25 9.07
C ASP A 88 -7.93 22.34 8.65
N GLY A 89 -8.07 21.05 8.88
CA GLY A 89 -7.14 19.98 8.46
C GLY A 89 -7.67 18.62 8.87
N ILE A 90 -7.07 17.55 8.32
CA ILE A 90 -7.44 16.16 8.61
C ILE A 90 -6.25 15.42 9.22
N VAL A 91 -6.55 14.61 10.24
CA VAL A 91 -5.64 13.61 10.81
C VAL A 91 -6.27 12.24 10.58
N ALA A 92 -5.63 11.38 9.80
CA ALA A 92 -6.11 10.03 9.51
C ALA A 92 -5.22 8.99 10.22
N ILE A 93 -5.82 8.15 11.08
CA ILE A 93 -5.12 7.15 11.91
C ILE A 93 -5.72 5.78 11.64
N GLY A 94 -4.98 4.88 11.00
CA GLY A 94 -5.52 3.56 10.67
C GLY A 94 -4.76 2.83 9.58
N GLY A 95 -5.35 1.77 9.04
CA GLY A 95 -4.85 1.07 7.86
C GLY A 95 -5.04 1.88 6.58
N GLY A 96 -4.51 1.37 5.45
CA GLY A 96 -4.55 2.04 4.15
C GLY A 96 -5.92 2.59 3.77
N SER A 97 -6.99 1.83 3.99
CA SER A 97 -8.38 2.25 3.71
C SER A 97 -8.79 3.52 4.47
N THR A 98 -8.41 3.63 5.74
CA THR A 98 -8.69 4.82 6.56
C THR A 98 -7.82 6.02 6.12
N LEU A 99 -6.57 5.76 5.72
CA LEU A 99 -5.68 6.81 5.22
C LEU A 99 -6.17 7.36 3.88
N ASP A 100 -6.62 6.48 2.98
CA ASP A 100 -7.21 6.89 1.70
C ASP A 100 -8.51 7.66 1.88
N LEU A 101 -9.35 7.24 2.84
CA LEU A 101 -10.54 8.00 3.23
C LEU A 101 -10.16 9.41 3.69
N GLY A 102 -9.12 9.54 4.52
CA GLY A 102 -8.60 10.84 4.98
C GLY A 102 -8.14 11.75 3.84
N LYS A 103 -7.44 11.19 2.83
CA LYS A 103 -7.04 11.92 1.61
C LYS A 103 -8.26 12.40 0.82
N GLY A 104 -9.22 11.50 0.58
CA GLY A 104 -10.45 11.84 -0.16
C GLY A 104 -11.26 12.91 0.55
N VAL A 105 -11.44 12.80 1.86
CA VAL A 105 -12.16 13.80 2.68
C VAL A 105 -11.45 15.14 2.64
N ALA A 106 -10.12 15.17 2.84
CA ALA A 106 -9.34 16.41 2.78
C ALA A 106 -9.49 17.12 1.43
N LEU A 107 -9.55 16.36 0.33
CA LEU A 107 -9.76 16.90 -1.01
C LEU A 107 -11.19 17.40 -1.23
N LEU A 108 -12.20 16.62 -0.85
CA LEU A 108 -13.60 16.98 -1.07
C LEU A 108 -14.10 18.14 -0.18
N LEU A 109 -13.46 18.38 0.96
CA LEU A 109 -13.79 19.54 1.80
C LEU A 109 -13.44 20.88 1.13
N THR A 110 -12.57 20.88 0.15
CA THR A 110 -12.18 22.06 -0.64
C THR A 110 -12.72 22.04 -2.08
N ASN A 111 -13.39 20.95 -2.47
CA ASN A 111 -13.92 20.73 -3.81
C ASN A 111 -15.37 20.24 -3.73
N GLU A 112 -16.31 21.12 -4.08
CA GLU A 112 -17.75 20.82 -4.02
C GLU A 112 -18.24 20.12 -5.29
N VAL A 113 -17.73 18.89 -5.50
CA VAL A 113 -18.08 18.06 -6.65
C VAL A 113 -18.37 16.63 -6.20
N PRO A 114 -19.14 15.83 -6.96
CA PRO A 114 -19.31 14.42 -6.66
C PRO A 114 -17.96 13.68 -6.60
N ALA A 115 -17.73 12.87 -5.58
CA ALA A 115 -16.46 12.17 -5.38
C ALA A 115 -16.04 11.33 -6.60
N LEU A 116 -16.99 10.65 -7.23
CA LEU A 116 -16.74 9.82 -8.41
C LEU A 116 -16.25 10.64 -9.63
N SER A 117 -16.56 11.94 -9.70
CA SER A 117 -16.06 12.80 -10.79
C SER A 117 -14.55 13.04 -10.71
N LEU A 118 -13.93 12.79 -9.55
CA LEU A 118 -12.49 12.94 -9.32
C LEU A 118 -11.69 11.66 -9.62
N LYS A 119 -12.33 10.59 -10.07
CA LYS A 119 -11.65 9.33 -10.42
C LYS A 119 -10.56 9.54 -11.46
N GLY A 120 -9.50 8.75 -11.38
CA GLY A 120 -8.35 8.84 -12.29
C GLY A 120 -7.40 9.97 -11.90
N PHE A 121 -7.08 10.83 -12.84
CA PHE A 121 -6.13 11.94 -12.67
C PHE A 121 -6.85 13.29 -12.85
N PRO A 122 -7.57 13.78 -11.83
CA PRO A 122 -8.29 15.05 -11.94
C PRO A 122 -7.30 16.21 -12.11
N GLN A 123 -7.59 17.12 -13.04
CA GLN A 123 -6.69 18.23 -13.40
C GLN A 123 -7.02 19.51 -12.61
N ASP A 124 -8.29 19.88 -12.60
CA ASP A 124 -8.74 21.16 -12.03
C ASP A 124 -9.36 20.95 -10.64
N VAL A 125 -8.52 20.67 -9.66
CA VAL A 125 -8.94 20.54 -8.25
C VAL A 125 -8.26 21.61 -7.40
N ASN A 126 -8.97 22.12 -6.40
CA ASN A 126 -8.40 22.97 -5.36
C ASN A 126 -7.41 22.15 -4.52
N ASP A 127 -6.50 22.84 -3.84
CA ASP A 127 -5.61 22.18 -2.89
C ASP A 127 -6.43 21.60 -1.73
N PRO A 128 -6.17 20.34 -1.31
CA PRO A 128 -6.87 19.74 -0.19
C PRO A 128 -6.53 20.45 1.13
N LEU A 129 -7.35 20.23 2.14
CA LEU A 129 -6.96 20.60 3.50
C LEU A 129 -5.64 19.88 3.87
N PRO A 130 -4.79 20.48 4.71
CA PRO A 130 -3.58 19.82 5.18
C PRO A 130 -3.94 18.51 5.87
N LEU A 131 -3.19 17.45 5.54
CA LEU A 131 -3.40 16.08 6.01
C LEU A 131 -2.18 15.57 6.76
N VAL A 132 -2.42 14.97 7.92
CA VAL A 132 -1.46 14.14 8.65
C VAL A 132 -1.95 12.69 8.60
N THR A 133 -1.08 11.77 8.23
CA THR A 133 -1.35 10.32 8.21
C THR A 133 -0.58 9.61 9.29
N VAL A 134 -1.22 8.62 9.92
CA VAL A 134 -0.63 7.79 10.98
C VAL A 134 -1.03 6.34 10.71
N PRO A 135 -0.18 5.53 10.07
CA PRO A 135 -0.52 4.16 9.71
C PRO A 135 -0.55 3.24 10.93
N SER A 136 -1.53 2.35 10.99
CA SER A 136 -1.62 1.23 11.94
C SER A 136 -1.31 -0.13 11.31
N LEU A 137 -1.17 -0.18 9.99
CA LEU A 137 -0.65 -1.30 9.22
C LEU A 137 0.42 -0.77 8.27
N LEU A 138 1.47 -1.54 8.05
CA LEU A 138 2.72 -1.09 7.43
C LEU A 138 2.97 -1.91 6.16
N GLY A 139 2.60 -1.37 4.99
CA GLY A 139 2.76 -2.11 3.73
C GLY A 139 2.22 -1.40 2.49
N SER A 140 1.02 -0.83 2.57
CA SER A 140 0.38 -0.19 1.41
C SER A 140 1.02 1.13 0.97
N GLY A 141 1.76 1.80 1.87
CA GLY A 141 2.33 3.12 1.65
C GLY A 141 1.31 4.23 1.43
N ALA A 142 0.04 3.99 1.80
CA ALA A 142 -1.00 5.00 1.73
C ALA A 142 -0.66 6.25 2.54
N GLU A 143 0.18 6.09 3.57
CA GLU A 143 0.64 7.17 4.44
C GLU A 143 1.55 8.19 3.75
N ILE A 144 2.18 7.84 2.62
CA ILE A 144 3.09 8.73 1.88
C ILE A 144 2.71 8.91 0.42
N SER A 145 1.68 8.22 -0.07
CA SER A 145 1.28 8.27 -1.48
C SER A 145 0.23 9.34 -1.75
N PHE A 146 0.17 9.76 -3.01
CA PHE A 146 -0.86 10.69 -3.51
C PHE A 146 -2.15 9.99 -3.97
N ASN A 147 -2.12 8.68 -4.09
CA ASN A 147 -3.26 7.87 -4.49
C ASN A 147 -4.23 7.71 -3.32
N ALA A 148 -5.52 7.80 -3.60
CA ALA A 148 -6.59 7.43 -2.68
C ALA A 148 -7.54 6.49 -3.42
N VAL A 149 -7.64 5.23 -2.96
CA VAL A 149 -8.33 4.17 -3.69
C VAL A 149 -9.72 3.93 -3.11
N PHE A 150 -10.73 3.91 -3.99
CA PHE A 150 -12.14 3.70 -3.63
C PHE A 150 -12.78 2.68 -4.57
N ILE A 151 -13.81 1.99 -4.09
CA ILE A 151 -14.62 1.11 -4.92
C ILE A 151 -15.75 1.92 -5.56
N ASP A 152 -15.82 1.87 -6.89
CA ASP A 152 -17.04 2.21 -7.64
C ASP A 152 -17.96 1.00 -7.60
N GLU A 153 -18.99 1.07 -6.76
CA GLU A 153 -19.93 -0.04 -6.56
C GLU A 153 -20.76 -0.35 -7.81
N ALA A 154 -21.01 0.67 -8.65
CA ALA A 154 -21.78 0.47 -9.88
C ALA A 154 -20.98 -0.33 -10.93
N GLN A 155 -19.66 -0.18 -10.97
CA GLN A 155 -18.77 -0.89 -11.90
C GLN A 155 -18.10 -2.11 -11.27
N GLY A 156 -18.19 -2.29 -9.95
CA GLY A 156 -17.46 -3.34 -9.21
C GLY A 156 -15.95 -3.26 -9.38
N ARG A 157 -15.41 -2.04 -9.46
CA ARG A 157 -13.98 -1.79 -9.71
C ARG A 157 -13.36 -0.85 -8.68
N LYS A 158 -12.09 -1.07 -8.38
CA LYS A 158 -11.27 -0.11 -7.64
C LYS A 158 -10.83 1.01 -8.58
N LEU A 159 -11.11 2.24 -8.21
CA LEU A 159 -10.73 3.43 -8.97
C LEU A 159 -10.09 4.44 -8.02
N GLY A 160 -8.85 4.79 -8.28
CA GLY A 160 -8.13 5.79 -7.48
C GLY A 160 -8.50 7.22 -7.86
N ILE A 161 -8.43 8.12 -6.88
CA ILE A 161 -8.28 9.57 -7.08
C ILE A 161 -6.77 9.84 -7.01
N ASN A 162 -6.16 10.12 -8.15
CA ASN A 162 -4.70 10.20 -8.29
C ASN A 162 -4.29 11.65 -8.54
N SER A 163 -4.19 12.43 -7.49
CA SER A 163 -3.76 13.82 -7.57
C SER A 163 -2.49 14.04 -6.74
N ARG A 164 -1.44 14.61 -7.36
CA ARG A 164 -0.23 14.98 -6.61
C ARG A 164 -0.49 16.00 -5.48
N LYS A 165 -1.65 16.64 -5.48
CA LYS A 165 -2.09 17.49 -4.38
C LYS A 165 -2.48 16.70 -3.13
N ASN A 166 -2.84 15.41 -3.27
CA ASN A 166 -3.25 14.53 -2.18
C ASN A 166 -2.11 14.02 -1.30
N PHE A 167 -0.84 14.37 -1.58
CA PHE A 167 0.23 13.99 -0.68
C PHE A 167 -0.06 14.49 0.75
N PRO A 168 -0.01 13.61 1.75
CA PRO A 168 -0.02 14.05 3.14
C PRO A 168 1.11 15.06 3.38
N LYS A 169 0.84 16.08 4.20
CA LYS A 169 1.89 17.03 4.58
C LYS A 169 2.89 16.40 5.54
N LYS A 170 2.38 15.55 6.44
CA LYS A 170 3.21 14.76 7.35
C LYS A 170 2.68 13.33 7.44
N SER A 171 3.60 12.39 7.62
CA SER A 171 3.31 11.01 7.98
C SER A 171 4.05 10.66 9.26
N VAL A 172 3.32 10.25 10.29
CA VAL A 172 3.89 9.86 11.58
C VAL A 172 3.79 8.35 11.72
N ILE A 173 4.92 7.68 11.64
CA ILE A 173 5.03 6.23 11.59
C ILE A 173 5.54 5.72 12.92
N ASP A 174 4.64 5.10 13.65
CA ASP A 174 4.93 4.52 14.95
C ASP A 174 4.60 3.02 14.95
N PRO A 175 5.60 2.14 15.06
CA PRO A 175 5.38 0.71 15.05
C PRO A 175 4.46 0.22 16.17
N GLN A 176 4.36 0.95 17.29
CA GLN A 176 3.49 0.59 18.41
C GLN A 176 2.01 0.50 18.01
N LEU A 177 1.55 1.33 17.07
CA LEU A 177 0.17 1.27 16.57
C LEU A 177 -0.14 -0.03 15.81
N SER A 178 0.88 -0.65 15.23
CA SER A 178 0.73 -1.91 14.49
C SER A 178 0.81 -3.16 15.36
N MET A 179 1.22 -3.04 16.63
CA MET A 179 1.45 -4.19 17.51
C MET A 179 0.17 -4.95 17.87
N THR A 180 -0.98 -4.30 17.81
CA THR A 180 -2.29 -4.93 18.06
C THR A 180 -2.94 -5.50 16.80
N ALA A 181 -2.34 -5.31 15.64
CA ALA A 181 -2.86 -5.83 14.39
C ALA A 181 -2.75 -7.36 14.32
N PRO A 182 -3.76 -8.07 13.76
CA PRO A 182 -3.67 -9.50 13.51
C PRO A 182 -2.43 -9.83 12.66
N MET A 183 -1.73 -10.91 12.99
CA MET A 183 -0.48 -11.29 12.30
C MET A 183 -0.71 -11.50 10.80
N GLU A 184 -1.84 -12.08 10.42
CA GLU A 184 -2.23 -12.25 9.00
C GLU A 184 -2.28 -10.91 8.25
N SER A 185 -2.83 -9.87 8.89
CA SER A 185 -2.88 -8.52 8.31
C SER A 185 -1.49 -7.90 8.16
N VAL A 186 -0.62 -8.17 9.13
CA VAL A 186 0.79 -7.71 9.09
C VAL A 186 1.55 -8.38 7.96
N ILE A 187 1.43 -9.70 7.85
CA ILE A 187 2.06 -10.47 6.77
C ILE A 187 1.54 -10.00 5.41
N ALA A 188 0.22 -9.88 5.25
CA ALA A 188 -0.38 -9.39 4.01
C ALA A 188 0.17 -7.99 3.63
N SER A 189 0.26 -7.07 4.60
CA SER A 189 0.81 -5.73 4.36
C SER A 189 2.31 -5.76 4.03
N ALA A 190 3.10 -6.58 4.71
CA ALA A 190 4.52 -6.73 4.41
C ALA A 190 4.75 -7.32 3.00
N MET A 191 3.92 -8.30 2.60
CA MET A 191 3.95 -8.85 1.25
C MET A 191 3.59 -7.80 0.19
N ASP A 192 2.67 -6.87 0.49
CA ASP A 192 2.38 -5.73 -0.38
C ASP A 192 3.61 -4.86 -0.62
N SER A 193 4.39 -4.59 0.44
CA SER A 193 5.69 -3.90 0.31
C SER A 193 6.66 -4.63 -0.60
N LEU A 194 6.75 -5.97 -0.51
CA LEU A 194 7.60 -6.76 -1.41
C LEU A 194 7.12 -6.67 -2.86
N VAL A 195 5.80 -6.73 -3.10
CA VAL A 195 5.21 -6.52 -4.43
C VAL A 195 5.63 -5.17 -4.99
N HIS A 196 5.45 -4.09 -4.20
CA HIS A 196 5.84 -2.74 -4.61
C HIS A 196 7.33 -2.64 -4.96
N CYS A 197 8.20 -3.23 -4.13
CA CYS A 197 9.64 -3.21 -4.36
C CYS A 197 10.03 -3.97 -5.63
N ILE A 198 9.50 -5.18 -5.83
CA ILE A 198 9.89 -6.06 -6.92
C ILE A 198 9.34 -5.59 -8.26
N ASP A 199 8.05 -5.22 -8.32
CA ASP A 199 7.44 -4.68 -9.54
C ASP A 199 8.13 -3.38 -9.96
N SER A 200 8.41 -2.47 -9.01
CA SER A 200 9.14 -1.22 -9.27
C SER A 200 10.57 -1.45 -9.74
N PHE A 201 11.26 -2.40 -9.13
CA PHE A 201 12.63 -2.76 -9.51
C PHE A 201 12.72 -3.27 -10.94
N GLY A 202 11.77 -4.11 -11.34
CA GLY A 202 11.67 -4.67 -12.69
C GLY A 202 11.14 -3.70 -13.72
N SER A 203 10.41 -2.67 -13.32
CA SER A 203 9.72 -1.76 -14.24
C SER A 203 10.63 -1.16 -15.31
N HIS A 204 10.17 -1.14 -16.56
CA HIS A 204 10.85 -0.42 -17.64
C HIS A 204 10.97 1.09 -17.39
N LYS A 205 10.12 1.65 -16.52
CA LYS A 205 10.11 3.07 -16.16
C LYS A 205 10.97 3.37 -14.93
N HIS A 206 11.67 2.37 -14.39
CA HIS A 206 12.53 2.59 -13.23
C HIS A 206 13.58 3.67 -13.47
N THR A 207 13.96 4.35 -12.42
CA THR A 207 15.04 5.33 -12.41
C THR A 207 16.15 4.85 -11.45
N PRO A 208 17.38 5.38 -11.52
CA PRO A 208 18.40 5.07 -10.52
C PRO A 208 17.92 5.28 -9.08
N LEU A 209 17.13 6.34 -8.82
CA LEU A 209 16.60 6.62 -7.48
C LEU A 209 15.51 5.61 -7.09
N SER A 210 14.54 5.32 -7.97
CA SER A 210 13.51 4.32 -7.63
C SER A 210 14.11 2.95 -7.36
N ARG A 211 15.20 2.57 -8.05
CA ARG A 211 15.93 1.32 -7.77
C ARG A 211 16.58 1.29 -6.40
N ILE A 212 17.19 2.39 -5.95
CA ILE A 212 17.76 2.48 -4.60
C ILE A 212 16.66 2.20 -3.57
N PHE A 213 15.51 2.84 -3.71
CA PHE A 213 14.37 2.62 -2.83
C PHE A 213 13.81 1.19 -2.94
N SER A 214 13.72 0.61 -4.15
CA SER A 214 13.29 -0.79 -4.31
C SER A 214 14.21 -1.76 -3.58
N VAL A 215 15.52 -1.59 -3.69
CA VAL A 215 16.52 -2.48 -3.04
C VAL A 215 16.44 -2.35 -1.52
N GLU A 216 16.47 -1.14 -0.99
CA GLU A 216 16.39 -0.88 0.45
C GLU A 216 15.06 -1.43 1.03
N GLY A 217 13.94 -1.14 0.34
CA GLY A 217 12.63 -1.60 0.77
C GLY A 217 12.51 -3.12 0.75
N PHE A 218 13.01 -3.77 -0.31
CA PHE A 218 13.05 -5.22 -0.41
C PHE A 218 13.85 -5.83 0.75
N GLN A 219 15.07 -5.36 0.98
CA GLN A 219 15.94 -5.95 2.01
C GLN A 219 15.32 -5.84 3.39
N ARG A 220 14.83 -4.66 3.79
CA ARG A 220 14.20 -4.48 5.10
C ARG A 220 13.00 -5.39 5.29
N THR A 221 12.10 -5.41 4.31
CA THR A 221 10.87 -6.22 4.42
C THR A 221 11.17 -7.71 4.37
N PHE A 222 12.01 -8.13 3.43
CA PHE A 222 12.34 -9.54 3.23
C PHE A 222 13.04 -10.14 4.46
N TYR A 223 14.05 -9.45 4.99
CA TYR A 223 14.76 -9.94 6.17
C TYR A 223 13.92 -9.90 7.44
N ALA A 224 13.07 -8.87 7.64
CA ALA A 224 12.16 -8.83 8.76
C ALA A 224 11.17 -10.03 8.74
N LEU A 225 10.65 -10.37 7.55
CA LEU A 225 9.78 -11.54 7.37
C LEU A 225 10.53 -12.85 7.59
N GLN A 226 11.75 -13.01 7.05
CA GLN A 226 12.57 -14.20 7.26
C GLN A 226 12.92 -14.45 8.74
N GLN A 227 13.22 -13.39 9.48
CA GLN A 227 13.54 -13.50 10.90
C GLN A 227 12.33 -13.88 11.74
N GLY A 228 11.12 -13.62 11.29
CA GLY A 228 9.87 -14.01 11.95
C GLY A 228 9.61 -13.35 13.30
N GLN A 229 10.40 -12.35 13.72
CA GLN A 229 10.26 -11.63 14.99
C GLN A 229 9.31 -10.43 14.86
N LEU A 230 8.15 -10.67 14.25
CA LEU A 230 7.19 -9.59 13.95
C LEU A 230 6.38 -9.10 15.15
N ASP A 231 6.61 -9.66 16.32
CA ASP A 231 6.11 -9.19 17.62
C ASP A 231 7.00 -8.11 18.27
N ARG A 232 8.09 -7.71 17.61
CA ARG A 232 9.03 -6.69 18.09
C ARG A 232 8.83 -5.37 17.34
N ALA A 233 8.90 -4.26 18.07
CA ALA A 233 8.73 -2.92 17.50
C ALA A 233 9.80 -2.59 16.46
N GLU A 234 11.04 -3.06 16.65
CA GLU A 234 12.13 -2.85 15.69
C GLU A 234 11.83 -3.52 14.35
N SER A 235 11.35 -4.78 14.36
CA SER A 235 10.96 -5.49 13.14
C SER A 235 9.79 -4.81 12.43
N ARG A 236 8.82 -4.29 13.20
CA ARG A 236 7.72 -3.49 12.65
C ARG A 236 8.20 -2.17 12.05
N LEU A 237 9.21 -1.55 12.63
CA LEU A 237 9.83 -0.34 12.07
C LEU A 237 10.55 -0.65 10.75
N ASP A 238 11.23 -1.80 10.64
CA ASP A 238 11.81 -2.24 9.36
C ASP A 238 10.74 -2.47 8.30
N LEU A 239 9.60 -3.11 8.63
CA LEU A 239 8.47 -3.22 7.72
C LEU A 239 7.94 -1.85 7.28
N ALA A 240 7.85 -0.89 8.21
CA ALA A 240 7.40 0.47 7.92
C ALA A 240 8.33 1.17 6.93
N ILE A 241 9.64 1.14 7.18
CA ILE A 241 10.63 1.75 6.29
C ILE A 241 10.63 1.03 4.94
N GLY A 242 10.46 -0.29 4.94
CA GLY A 242 10.30 -1.10 3.74
C GLY A 242 9.10 -0.66 2.90
N SER A 243 7.95 -0.42 3.54
CA SER A 243 6.73 0.10 2.92
C SER A 243 6.95 1.47 2.28
N ILE A 244 7.56 2.40 3.02
CA ILE A 244 7.89 3.73 2.52
C ILE A 244 8.77 3.62 1.27
N CYS A 245 9.82 2.82 1.33
CA CYS A 245 10.75 2.64 0.23
C CYS A 245 10.05 2.00 -0.98
N GLY A 246 9.31 0.91 -0.80
CA GLY A 246 8.58 0.24 -1.88
C GLY A 246 7.58 1.17 -2.57
N THR A 247 6.78 1.89 -1.80
CA THR A 247 5.80 2.84 -2.34
C THR A 247 6.45 4.04 -3.00
N THR A 248 7.55 4.57 -2.44
CA THR A 248 8.32 5.63 -3.09
C THR A 248 8.87 5.17 -4.45
N ALA A 249 9.36 3.93 -4.53
CA ALA A 249 9.79 3.34 -5.78
C ALA A 249 8.63 3.21 -6.77
N LEU A 250 7.49 2.65 -6.33
CA LEU A 250 6.29 2.43 -7.15
C LEU A 250 5.76 3.72 -7.76
N MET A 251 5.63 4.78 -6.97
CA MET A 251 5.16 6.08 -7.46
C MET A 251 6.05 6.69 -8.54
N ASN A 252 7.32 6.31 -8.58
CA ASN A 252 8.32 6.85 -9.49
C ASN A 252 8.73 5.91 -10.65
N SER A 253 8.15 4.72 -10.70
CA SER A 253 8.43 3.73 -11.76
C SER A 253 7.17 3.08 -12.34
N GLY A 254 6.01 3.26 -11.72
CA GLY A 254 4.79 2.54 -12.04
C GLY A 254 4.79 1.10 -11.49
N ASP A 255 3.64 0.47 -11.57
CA ASP A 255 3.40 -0.90 -11.12
C ASP A 255 3.78 -1.94 -12.18
N GLY A 256 3.68 -3.21 -11.79
CA GLY A 256 3.91 -4.38 -12.64
C GLY A 256 2.74 -5.37 -12.60
N PRO A 257 2.91 -6.54 -13.25
CA PRO A 257 1.87 -7.55 -13.35
C PRO A 257 1.33 -8.04 -12.01
N THR A 258 2.20 -8.14 -11.01
CA THR A 258 1.85 -8.66 -9.69
C THR A 258 0.79 -7.79 -9.02
N ASN A 259 1.01 -6.48 -9.02
CA ASN A 259 0.06 -5.51 -8.50
C ASN A 259 -1.25 -5.50 -9.31
N GLY A 260 -1.13 -5.69 -10.63
CA GLY A 260 -2.28 -5.85 -11.52
C GLY A 260 -3.17 -7.03 -11.12
N PHE A 261 -2.60 -8.22 -10.91
CA PHE A 261 -3.34 -9.38 -10.44
C PHE A 261 -4.03 -9.13 -9.09
N ALA A 262 -3.34 -8.43 -8.17
CA ALA A 262 -3.89 -8.11 -6.86
C ALA A 262 -5.16 -7.27 -6.92
N TYR A 263 -5.25 -6.31 -7.83
CA TYR A 263 -6.46 -5.50 -8.04
C TYR A 263 -7.66 -6.37 -8.43
N TYR A 264 -7.48 -7.28 -9.37
CA TYR A 264 -8.58 -8.13 -9.86
C TYR A 264 -9.06 -9.10 -8.78
N LEU A 265 -8.14 -9.86 -8.17
CA LEU A 265 -8.49 -10.85 -7.15
C LEU A 265 -9.02 -10.23 -5.86
N GLY A 266 -8.43 -9.11 -5.45
CA GLY A 266 -8.85 -8.39 -4.26
C GLY A 266 -10.31 -7.97 -4.32
N VAL A 267 -10.78 -7.47 -5.46
CA VAL A 267 -12.19 -7.10 -5.67
C VAL A 267 -13.08 -8.34 -5.76
N LYS A 268 -12.70 -9.31 -6.59
CA LYS A 268 -13.55 -10.48 -6.90
C LYS A 268 -13.73 -11.39 -5.69
N HIS A 269 -12.69 -11.62 -4.91
CA HIS A 269 -12.71 -12.56 -3.78
C HIS A 269 -12.63 -11.90 -2.41
N LYS A 270 -12.59 -10.55 -2.36
CA LYS A 270 -12.41 -9.77 -1.11
C LYS A 270 -11.15 -10.17 -0.33
N ILE A 271 -10.09 -10.54 -1.05
CA ILE A 271 -8.79 -10.88 -0.48
C ILE A 271 -8.06 -9.55 -0.16
N PRO A 272 -7.37 -9.43 0.99
CA PRO A 272 -6.50 -8.30 1.25
C PRO A 272 -5.49 -8.08 0.10
N HIS A 273 -5.32 -6.84 -0.35
CA HIS A 273 -4.57 -6.51 -1.56
C HIS A 273 -3.16 -7.12 -1.57
N GLY A 274 -2.42 -6.95 -0.48
CA GLY A 274 -1.06 -7.50 -0.36
C GLY A 274 -1.01 -9.02 -0.42
N LEU A 275 -2.00 -9.72 0.17
CA LEU A 275 -2.09 -11.17 0.04
C LEU A 275 -2.42 -11.59 -1.39
N ALA A 276 -3.34 -10.88 -2.05
CA ALA A 276 -3.67 -11.12 -3.45
C ALA A 276 -2.45 -10.94 -4.38
N GLY A 277 -1.61 -9.93 -4.12
CA GLY A 277 -0.33 -9.75 -4.82
C GLY A 277 0.69 -10.85 -4.49
N ALA A 278 0.79 -11.22 -3.21
CA ALA A 278 1.69 -12.27 -2.77
C ALA A 278 1.49 -13.58 -3.52
N ILE A 279 0.24 -13.99 -3.77
CA ILE A 279 -0.08 -15.21 -4.51
C ILE A 279 0.70 -15.27 -5.83
N PHE A 280 0.81 -14.18 -6.55
CA PHE A 280 1.43 -14.15 -7.88
C PHE A 280 2.92 -13.79 -7.89
N LEU A 281 3.39 -13.04 -6.89
CA LEU A 281 4.72 -12.41 -6.91
C LEU A 281 5.84 -13.38 -7.28
N LYS A 282 5.90 -14.51 -6.60
CA LYS A 282 6.94 -15.52 -6.80
C LYS A 282 6.90 -16.10 -8.23
N GLU A 283 5.72 -16.41 -8.74
CA GLU A 283 5.60 -17.01 -10.08
C GLU A 283 5.84 -15.97 -11.19
N VAL A 284 5.50 -14.71 -10.98
CA VAL A 284 5.89 -13.61 -11.91
C VAL A 284 7.40 -13.44 -11.93
N MET A 285 8.09 -13.48 -10.78
CA MET A 285 9.54 -13.43 -10.70
C MET A 285 10.17 -14.62 -11.44
N ARG A 286 9.64 -15.83 -11.24
CA ARG A 286 10.11 -17.06 -11.90
C ARG A 286 9.93 -16.97 -13.40
N TYR A 287 8.75 -16.55 -13.87
CA TYR A 287 8.49 -16.30 -15.27
C TYR A 287 9.51 -15.34 -15.88
N ASN A 288 9.79 -14.22 -15.22
CA ASN A 288 10.77 -13.23 -15.69
C ASN A 288 12.18 -13.84 -15.77
N PHE A 289 12.57 -14.62 -14.77
CA PHE A 289 13.86 -15.32 -14.75
C PHE A 289 13.99 -16.34 -15.88
N ASP A 290 12.97 -17.13 -16.14
CA ASP A 290 12.94 -18.12 -17.25
C ASP A 290 13.01 -17.44 -18.62
N LYS A 291 12.56 -16.19 -18.73
CA LYS A 291 12.70 -15.33 -19.91
C LYS A 291 14.04 -14.56 -19.96
N GLY A 292 14.96 -14.86 -19.05
CA GLY A 292 16.33 -14.34 -19.05
C GLY A 292 16.55 -13.08 -18.20
N TYR A 293 15.60 -12.69 -17.37
CA TYR A 293 15.79 -11.55 -16.45
C TYR A 293 16.48 -12.00 -15.16
N ASP A 294 17.80 -11.82 -15.08
CA ASP A 294 18.65 -12.21 -13.95
C ASP A 294 18.99 -11.03 -12.99
N LYS A 295 18.41 -9.85 -13.21
CA LYS A 295 18.74 -8.65 -12.44
C LYS A 295 18.17 -8.64 -11.02
N TYR A 296 17.29 -9.57 -10.67
CA TYR A 296 16.85 -9.74 -9.29
C TYR A 296 18.01 -10.05 -8.32
N ALA A 297 19.15 -10.54 -8.84
CA ALA A 297 20.39 -10.60 -8.07
C ALA A 297 20.75 -9.30 -7.35
N LEU A 298 20.41 -8.15 -7.93
CA LEU A 298 20.70 -6.81 -7.36
C LEU A 298 19.79 -6.44 -6.19
N LEU A 299 18.72 -7.15 -5.94
CA LEU A 299 17.88 -6.96 -4.72
C LEU A 299 18.62 -7.43 -3.47
N ASN A 300 19.58 -8.34 -3.61
CA ASN A 300 20.44 -8.78 -2.52
C ASN A 300 21.92 -8.66 -2.88
N PRO A 301 22.48 -7.43 -2.90
CA PRO A 301 23.85 -7.19 -3.36
C PRO A 301 24.93 -7.77 -2.45
N MET A 302 24.57 -8.20 -1.22
CA MET A 302 25.52 -8.82 -0.28
C MET A 302 25.80 -10.30 -0.58
N ARG A 303 25.11 -10.87 -1.57
CA ARG A 303 25.36 -12.26 -1.96
C ARG A 303 26.64 -12.42 -2.75
N SER A 304 27.33 -13.49 -2.42
CA SER A 304 28.56 -13.90 -3.11
C SER A 304 28.26 -15.11 -3.99
N SER A 305 27.47 -14.90 -5.06
CA SER A 305 27.17 -15.95 -6.03
C SER A 305 28.05 -15.84 -7.27
N PRO A 306 28.36 -16.94 -7.98
CA PRO A 306 29.27 -16.95 -9.13
C PRO A 306 28.79 -16.09 -10.30
N SER A 307 27.48 -15.92 -10.46
CA SER A 307 26.87 -15.12 -11.53
C SER A 307 25.55 -14.47 -11.07
N ALA A 308 25.08 -13.48 -11.82
CA ALA A 308 23.77 -12.86 -11.60
C ALA A 308 22.63 -13.90 -11.73
N LYS A 309 22.78 -14.85 -12.64
CA LYS A 309 21.82 -15.95 -12.82
C LYS A 309 21.76 -16.84 -11.58
N ASP A 310 22.90 -17.25 -11.03
CA ASP A 310 22.94 -18.08 -9.82
C ASP A 310 22.38 -17.31 -8.62
N ALA A 311 22.76 -16.04 -8.46
CA ALA A 311 22.23 -15.19 -7.38
C ALA A 311 20.70 -14.99 -7.46
N THR A 312 20.15 -14.87 -8.67
CA THR A 312 18.70 -14.79 -8.87
C THR A 312 18.03 -16.12 -8.56
N ALA A 313 18.62 -17.24 -8.97
CA ALA A 313 18.09 -18.57 -8.65
C ALA A 313 18.08 -18.83 -7.14
N GLU A 314 19.14 -18.45 -6.44
CA GLU A 314 19.21 -18.53 -4.97
C GLU A 314 18.11 -17.67 -4.31
N LEU A 315 17.91 -16.42 -4.78
CA LEU A 315 16.85 -15.55 -4.27
C LEU A 315 15.46 -16.18 -4.47
N LEU A 316 15.20 -16.78 -5.64
CA LEU A 316 13.93 -17.50 -5.88
C LEU A 316 13.75 -18.67 -4.93
N GLY A 317 14.81 -19.41 -4.61
CA GLY A 317 14.78 -20.47 -3.61
C GLY A 317 14.45 -19.94 -2.20
N GLU A 318 14.99 -18.79 -1.82
CA GLU A 318 14.66 -18.14 -0.54
C GLU A 318 13.22 -17.61 -0.53
N MET A 319 12.70 -17.13 -1.65
CA MET A 319 11.29 -16.80 -1.77
C MET A 319 10.40 -18.04 -1.58
N ASP A 320 10.78 -19.20 -2.13
CA ASP A 320 10.05 -20.45 -1.88
C ASP A 320 10.01 -20.83 -0.40
N GLU A 321 11.14 -20.65 0.31
CA GLU A 321 11.20 -20.89 1.76
C GLU A 321 10.33 -19.91 2.55
N LEU A 322 10.42 -18.62 2.23
CA LEU A 322 9.60 -17.58 2.85
C LEU A 322 8.10 -17.86 2.67
N TYR A 323 7.67 -18.27 1.47
CA TYR A 323 6.27 -18.60 1.18
C TYR A 323 5.77 -19.79 2.01
N ARG A 324 6.61 -20.82 2.21
CA ARG A 324 6.29 -21.94 3.09
C ARG A 324 6.22 -21.52 4.56
N GLN A 325 7.15 -20.67 5.00
CA GLN A 325 7.17 -20.14 6.38
C GLN A 325 5.94 -19.30 6.70
N LEU A 326 5.47 -18.50 5.75
CA LEU A 326 4.34 -17.58 5.90
C LEU A 326 2.99 -18.21 5.51
N ASP A 327 2.97 -19.44 5.05
CA ASP A 327 1.78 -20.17 4.57
C ASP A 327 0.99 -19.35 3.52
N ILE A 328 1.72 -18.76 2.55
CA ILE A 328 1.09 -17.99 1.46
C ILE A 328 0.35 -18.97 0.55
N PRO A 329 -0.97 -18.82 0.36
CA PRO A 329 -1.78 -19.73 -0.45
C PRO A 329 -1.46 -19.60 -1.94
N ASP A 330 -1.87 -20.64 -2.69
CA ASP A 330 -2.02 -20.60 -4.15
C ASP A 330 -3.44 -20.14 -4.57
N LEU A 331 -3.81 -20.40 -5.82
CA LEU A 331 -5.12 -20.03 -6.37
C LEU A 331 -6.24 -21.05 -6.11
N VAL A 332 -5.87 -22.28 -5.71
CA VAL A 332 -6.83 -23.39 -5.53
C VAL A 332 -7.92 -23.08 -4.49
N PRO A 333 -7.59 -22.52 -3.30
CA PRO A 333 -8.60 -22.16 -2.30
C PRO A 333 -9.65 -21.15 -2.80
N TYR A 334 -9.34 -20.40 -3.86
CA TYR A 334 -10.23 -19.40 -4.45
C TYR A 334 -11.03 -19.92 -5.64
N GLY A 335 -11.03 -21.24 -5.87
CA GLY A 335 -11.80 -21.90 -6.90
C GLY A 335 -11.18 -21.87 -8.30
N TYR A 336 -9.89 -21.58 -8.39
CA TYR A 336 -9.15 -21.67 -9.64
C TYR A 336 -8.41 -23.00 -9.76
N GLY A 337 -8.40 -23.52 -10.98
CA GLY A 337 -7.68 -24.70 -11.39
C GLY A 337 -7.27 -24.55 -12.85
N GLN A 338 -6.53 -25.53 -13.39
CA GLN A 338 -6.03 -25.49 -14.76
C GLN A 338 -7.13 -25.27 -15.81
N GLY A 339 -8.36 -25.75 -15.55
CA GLY A 339 -9.50 -25.61 -16.46
C GLY A 339 -10.02 -24.19 -16.66
N ASN A 340 -9.79 -23.27 -15.71
CA ASN A 340 -10.26 -21.88 -15.78
C ASN A 340 -9.12 -20.84 -15.80
N ALA A 341 -7.86 -21.28 -15.87
CA ALA A 341 -6.69 -20.42 -15.93
C ALA A 341 -6.73 -19.44 -17.14
N ALA A 342 -7.20 -19.91 -18.30
CA ALA A 342 -7.33 -19.07 -19.49
C ALA A 342 -8.40 -17.97 -19.34
N GLU A 343 -9.51 -18.27 -18.68
CA GLU A 343 -10.56 -17.27 -18.40
C GLU A 343 -10.03 -16.19 -17.44
N LEU A 344 -9.37 -16.60 -16.37
CA LEU A 344 -8.77 -15.67 -15.42
C LEU A 344 -7.73 -14.78 -16.11
N ALA A 345 -6.84 -15.35 -16.93
CA ALA A 345 -5.82 -14.61 -17.65
C ALA A 345 -6.41 -13.54 -18.56
N ARG A 346 -7.46 -13.86 -19.31
CA ARG A 346 -8.18 -12.91 -20.16
C ARG A 346 -8.79 -11.78 -19.35
N ASN A 347 -9.51 -12.10 -18.29
CA ASN A 347 -10.18 -11.11 -17.46
C ASN A 347 -9.20 -10.12 -16.83
N VAL A 348 -8.01 -10.59 -16.41
CA VAL A 348 -6.97 -9.73 -15.86
C VAL A 348 -6.31 -8.90 -16.96
N SER A 349 -6.03 -9.49 -18.12
CA SER A 349 -5.41 -8.78 -19.24
C SER A 349 -6.28 -7.65 -19.77
N ASP A 350 -7.58 -7.88 -19.92
CA ASP A 350 -8.54 -6.87 -20.38
C ASP A 350 -8.65 -5.68 -19.40
N ALA A 351 -8.49 -5.94 -18.11
CA ALA A 351 -8.64 -4.93 -17.07
C ALA A 351 -7.36 -4.10 -16.84
N LEU A 352 -6.15 -4.67 -17.11
CA LEU A 352 -4.89 -4.20 -16.51
C LEU A 352 -3.69 -4.15 -17.48
N THR A 353 -3.94 -3.86 -18.75
CA THR A 353 -2.87 -3.77 -19.79
C THR A 353 -1.72 -2.83 -19.41
N GLY A 354 -2.01 -1.76 -18.66
CA GLY A 354 -0.99 -0.78 -18.21
C GLY A 354 0.04 -1.38 -17.24
N SER A 355 -0.40 -2.25 -16.32
CA SER A 355 0.48 -2.93 -15.36
C SER A 355 1.36 -3.97 -16.05
N PHE A 356 0.83 -4.70 -17.02
CA PHE A 356 1.60 -5.68 -17.80
C PHE A 356 2.75 -5.04 -18.58
N ALA A 357 2.51 -3.85 -19.14
CA ALA A 357 3.52 -3.10 -19.88
C ALA A 357 4.71 -2.63 -19.02
N GLY A 358 4.57 -2.64 -17.69
CA GLY A 358 5.65 -2.31 -16.75
C GLY A 358 6.67 -3.43 -16.56
N ASN A 359 6.35 -4.69 -16.89
CA ASN A 359 7.19 -5.85 -16.60
C ASN A 359 8.55 -5.81 -17.32
N PRO A 360 9.65 -6.34 -16.71
CA PRO A 360 10.99 -6.30 -17.31
C PRO A 360 11.16 -7.15 -18.57
N VAL A 361 10.26 -8.09 -18.79
CA VAL A 361 10.18 -8.90 -20.03
C VAL A 361 8.78 -8.78 -20.60
N GLU A 362 8.58 -9.19 -21.86
CA GLU A 362 7.25 -9.19 -22.46
C GLU A 362 6.27 -9.97 -21.58
N PHE A 363 5.15 -9.31 -21.23
CA PHE A 363 4.11 -9.89 -20.41
C PHE A 363 2.74 -9.58 -21.04
N ASN A 364 2.01 -10.61 -21.41
CA ASN A 364 0.73 -10.56 -22.10
C ASN A 364 -0.25 -11.60 -21.55
N GLU A 365 -1.39 -11.83 -22.19
CA GLU A 365 -2.38 -12.83 -21.76
C GLU A 365 -1.78 -14.25 -21.66
N ASP A 366 -0.93 -14.65 -22.62
CA ASP A 366 -0.29 -15.97 -22.58
C ASP A 366 0.69 -16.09 -21.40
N SER A 367 1.41 -15.01 -21.08
CA SER A 367 2.27 -14.93 -19.90
C SER A 367 1.46 -15.05 -18.60
N ALA A 368 0.34 -14.31 -18.53
CA ALA A 368 -0.58 -14.38 -17.41
C ALA A 368 -1.16 -15.78 -17.23
N ARG A 369 -1.56 -16.43 -18.33
CA ARG A 369 -2.05 -17.81 -18.31
C ARG A 369 -1.00 -18.80 -17.80
N HIS A 370 0.27 -18.63 -18.21
CA HIS A 370 1.38 -19.46 -17.74
C HIS A 370 1.58 -19.32 -16.22
N VAL A 371 1.62 -18.10 -15.71
CA VAL A 371 1.76 -17.82 -14.27
C VAL A 371 0.59 -18.42 -13.48
N ILE A 372 -0.65 -18.21 -13.94
CA ILE A 372 -1.86 -18.75 -13.28
C ILE A 372 -1.82 -20.29 -13.28
N TYR A 373 -1.43 -20.93 -14.38
CA TYR A 373 -1.37 -22.38 -14.49
C TYR A 373 -0.42 -23.01 -13.45
N ASN A 374 0.69 -22.34 -13.13
CA ASN A 374 1.65 -22.81 -12.13
C ASN A 374 1.15 -22.62 -10.68
N LEU A 375 0.09 -21.85 -10.47
CA LEU A 375 -0.54 -21.56 -9.18
C LEU A 375 -1.82 -22.39 -8.94
N THR A 376 -2.14 -23.31 -9.87
CA THR A 376 -3.35 -24.18 -9.83
C THR A 376 -2.99 -25.72 -9.88
#